data_05882a23d31cd201d0e417e637b194ee
#
_entry.id   05882a23d31cd201d0e417e637b194ee
#
_cell.length_a   1.000
_cell.length_b   1.000
_cell.length_c   1.000
_cell.angle_alpha   90.00
_cell.angle_beta   90.00
_cell.angle_gamma   90.00
#
_symmetry.space_group_name_H-M   'P 1'
#
loop_
_entity.id
_entity.type
_entity.pdbx_description
1 polymer ?
#
loop_
_entity_poly.entity_id
_entity_poly.type
_entity_poly.pdbx_seq_one_letter_code
_entity_poly.pdbx_strand_id
1 'polypeptide(L)'
;MRLPPNDCSLAGTVQQGRDMMFAQLAGVDMAEADFYWAMFHDAVLEGAILARCDLRGATFNSANLRRADLRGANCGLDNLGGSTDFIGADLSGADLRRANIAGADFTGAKLIGADLSDANAVSELPNWRLTWFRGADLTNARLAGARLSGATYDDRTVFPRGFNPNEAGMIRFIGR
;
A
#
# COMPACT_ATOMS: atom_id res chain seq x y z
N MET A 1 6.64 2.19 20.88
CA MET A 1 6.82 3.62 21.29
C MET A 1 5.43 4.25 21.40
N ARG A 2 5.03 4.80 22.54
CA ARG A 2 3.79 5.60 22.61
C ARG A 2 4.20 7.05 22.33
N LEU A 3 3.69 7.61 21.23
CA LEU A 3 3.73 9.05 21.03
C LEU A 3 2.74 9.70 22.02
N PRO A 4 3.03 10.88 22.57
CA PRO A 4 2.10 11.54 23.48
C PRO A 4 0.76 11.84 22.79
N PRO A 5 -0.36 11.89 23.56
CA PRO A 5 -1.67 12.11 22.99
C PRO A 5 -1.82 13.54 22.45
N ASN A 6 -2.44 13.64 21.29
CA ASN A 6 -3.13 14.78 20.70
C ASN A 6 -2.37 15.91 20.00
N ASP A 7 -1.00 15.96 19.92
CA ASP A 7 -0.31 17.02 19.18
C ASP A 7 0.95 16.59 18.42
N CYS A 8 1.17 15.30 18.22
CA CYS A 8 2.32 14.80 17.46
C CYS A 8 1.99 14.63 15.99
N SER A 9 2.07 15.69 15.21
CA SER A 9 2.21 15.57 13.76
C SER A 9 3.65 15.17 13.41
N LEU A 10 3.79 14.20 12.50
CA LEU A 10 5.06 13.86 11.86
C LEU A 10 5.08 14.39 10.41
N ALA A 11 4.14 15.27 10.07
CA ALA A 11 4.03 15.80 8.71
C ALA A 11 5.32 16.49 8.26
N GLY A 12 5.75 16.19 7.03
CA GLY A 12 6.97 16.76 6.43
C GLY A 12 8.29 16.37 7.12
N THR A 13 8.28 15.43 8.07
CA THR A 13 9.51 15.03 8.80
C THR A 13 10.28 13.93 8.07
N VAL A 14 11.57 13.80 8.36
CA VAL A 14 12.42 12.72 7.85
C VAL A 14 12.51 11.62 8.90
N GLN A 15 12.00 10.42 8.56
CA GLN A 15 11.88 9.26 9.43
C GLN A 15 12.45 7.99 8.76
N GLN A 16 13.46 8.15 7.90
CA GLN A 16 14.04 7.04 7.13
C GLN A 16 14.56 5.93 8.03
N GLY A 17 14.27 4.68 7.66
CA GLY A 17 14.70 3.48 8.39
C GLY A 17 14.17 3.38 9.82
N ARG A 18 13.21 4.22 10.20
CA ARG A 18 12.72 4.26 11.58
C ARG A 18 11.95 2.99 11.94
N ASP A 19 12.26 2.47 13.13
CA ASP A 19 11.48 1.40 13.73
C ASP A 19 10.21 1.97 14.39
N MET A 20 9.06 1.67 13.73
CA MET A 20 7.72 2.00 14.15
C MET A 20 6.87 0.73 14.38
N MET A 21 7.53 -0.44 14.56
CA MET A 21 6.82 -1.69 14.81
C MET A 21 5.93 -1.57 16.05
N PHE A 22 4.71 -2.10 15.96
CA PHE A 22 3.68 -2.05 17.01
C PHE A 22 3.28 -0.63 17.45
N ALA A 23 3.71 0.41 16.73
CA ALA A 23 3.40 1.80 17.11
C ALA A 23 1.89 2.08 17.05
N GLN A 24 1.42 2.90 18.00
CA GLN A 24 0.04 3.37 18.05
C GLN A 24 -0.04 4.74 17.37
N LEU A 25 -0.39 4.76 16.10
CA LEU A 25 -0.36 5.93 15.21
C LEU A 25 -1.74 6.21 14.59
N ALA A 26 -2.81 5.70 15.21
CA ALA A 26 -4.17 5.93 14.72
C ALA A 26 -4.49 7.44 14.64
N GLY A 27 -4.93 7.90 13.47
CA GLY A 27 -5.29 9.29 13.22
C GLY A 27 -4.13 10.28 13.20
N VAL A 28 -2.89 9.83 13.34
CA VAL A 28 -1.71 10.73 13.32
C VAL A 28 -1.51 11.33 11.93
N ASP A 29 -1.26 12.64 11.88
CA ASP A 29 -0.88 13.32 10.64
C ASP A 29 0.61 13.11 10.37
N MET A 30 0.88 12.41 9.27
CA MET A 30 2.21 12.08 8.76
C MET A 30 2.36 12.51 7.29
N ALA A 31 1.46 13.38 6.79
CA ALA A 31 1.48 13.77 5.39
C ALA A 31 2.86 14.31 4.96
N GLU A 32 3.27 13.98 3.74
CA GLU A 32 4.53 14.43 3.12
C GLU A 32 5.81 14.02 3.86
N ALA A 33 5.71 13.14 4.87
CA ALA A 33 6.88 12.65 5.58
C ALA A 33 7.68 11.65 4.72
N ASP A 34 8.98 11.60 4.98
CA ASP A 34 9.88 10.64 4.36
C ASP A 34 10.07 9.44 5.29
N PHE A 35 9.41 8.33 4.95
CA PHE A 35 9.47 7.04 5.64
C PHE A 35 10.22 5.99 4.81
N TYR A 36 11.17 6.41 3.99
CA TYR A 36 11.99 5.51 3.20
C TYR A 36 12.60 4.40 4.08
N TRP A 37 12.32 3.11 3.77
CA TRP A 37 12.74 1.93 4.56
C TRP A 37 12.28 1.90 6.02
N ALA A 38 11.28 2.67 6.43
CA ALA A 38 10.73 2.58 7.77
C ALA A 38 9.95 1.27 8.00
N MET A 39 9.91 0.79 9.24
CA MET A 39 9.28 -0.47 9.61
C MET A 39 8.01 -0.21 10.43
N PHE A 40 6.83 -0.61 9.88
CA PHE A 40 5.52 -0.46 10.51
C PHE A 40 4.83 -1.81 10.74
N HIS A 41 5.59 -2.90 10.91
CA HIS A 41 5.00 -4.21 11.18
C HIS A 41 4.07 -4.15 12.38
N ASP A 42 2.85 -4.70 12.25
CA ASP A 42 1.84 -4.75 13.31
C ASP A 42 1.47 -3.37 13.91
N ALA A 43 1.81 -2.27 13.24
CA ALA A 43 1.44 -0.92 13.71
C ALA A 43 -0.07 -0.66 13.54
N VAL A 44 -0.62 0.17 14.43
CA VAL A 44 -1.99 0.65 14.36
C VAL A 44 -2.00 2.03 13.72
N LEU A 45 -2.39 2.08 12.45
CA LEU A 45 -2.41 3.26 11.58
C LEU A 45 -3.84 3.60 11.11
N GLU A 46 -4.87 3.14 11.84
CA GLU A 46 -6.25 3.38 11.47
C GLU A 46 -6.54 4.88 11.35
N GLY A 47 -7.00 5.32 10.17
CA GLY A 47 -7.28 6.72 9.88
C GLY A 47 -6.05 7.64 9.86
N ALA A 48 -4.84 7.09 9.89
CA ALA A 48 -3.61 7.90 9.78
C ALA A 48 -3.53 8.61 8.42
N ILE A 49 -2.90 9.78 8.39
CA ILE A 49 -2.73 10.56 7.17
C ILE A 49 -1.30 10.35 6.67
N LEU A 50 -1.16 9.54 5.61
CA LEU A 50 0.09 9.21 4.92
C LEU A 50 0.12 9.80 3.50
N ALA A 51 -0.71 10.84 3.26
CA ALA A 51 -0.81 11.45 1.94
C ALA A 51 0.54 12.01 1.48
N ARG A 52 0.92 11.66 0.25
CA ARG A 52 2.17 12.10 -0.41
C ARG A 52 3.46 11.73 0.34
N CYS A 53 3.43 10.76 1.26
CA CYS A 53 4.64 10.24 1.88
C CYS A 53 5.55 9.52 0.88
N ASP A 54 6.84 9.54 1.14
CA ASP A 54 7.77 8.59 0.54
C ASP A 54 7.83 7.32 1.40
N LEU A 55 7.22 6.24 0.88
CA LEU A 55 7.09 4.95 1.56
C LEU A 55 7.93 3.86 0.88
N ARG A 56 8.81 4.22 -0.08
CA ARG A 56 9.62 3.23 -0.81
C ARG A 56 10.47 2.39 0.13
N GLY A 57 10.37 1.08 0.00
CA GLY A 57 11.06 0.11 0.86
C GLY A 57 10.48 0.00 2.28
N ALA A 58 9.44 0.76 2.62
CA ALA A 58 8.79 0.62 3.92
C ALA A 58 8.00 -0.68 4.04
N THR A 59 7.85 -1.18 5.27
CA THR A 59 7.15 -2.44 5.52
C THR A 59 5.98 -2.25 6.47
N PHE A 60 4.77 -2.65 6.02
CA PHE A 60 3.49 -2.56 6.74
C PHE A 60 2.87 -3.95 6.98
N ASN A 61 3.70 -4.99 7.08
CA ASN A 61 3.18 -6.35 7.21
C ASN A 61 2.30 -6.47 8.46
N SER A 62 1.08 -7.01 8.28
CA SER A 62 0.06 -7.15 9.32
C SER A 62 -0.40 -5.83 9.98
N ALA A 63 -0.02 -4.66 9.45
CA ALA A 63 -0.45 -3.37 10.01
C ALA A 63 -1.95 -3.12 9.79
N ASN A 64 -2.55 -2.38 10.72
CA ASN A 64 -3.92 -1.88 10.58
C ASN A 64 -3.91 -0.48 9.94
N LEU A 65 -4.17 -0.41 8.64
CA LEU A 65 -4.26 0.80 7.82
C LEU A 65 -5.73 1.12 7.44
N ARG A 66 -6.69 0.62 8.19
CA ARG A 66 -8.10 0.87 7.89
C ARG A 66 -8.38 2.36 7.79
N ARG A 67 -9.06 2.78 6.70
CA ARG A 67 -9.41 4.19 6.44
C ARG A 67 -8.22 5.16 6.43
N ALA A 68 -6.99 4.67 6.32
CA ALA A 68 -5.83 5.53 6.19
C ALA A 68 -5.86 6.31 4.87
N ASP A 69 -5.35 7.52 4.88
CA ASP A 69 -5.19 8.36 3.69
C ASP A 69 -3.77 8.18 3.11
N LEU A 70 -3.66 7.42 2.01
CA LEU A 70 -2.42 7.20 1.27
C LEU A 70 -2.44 7.92 -0.10
N ARG A 71 -3.29 8.95 -0.27
CA ARG A 71 -3.41 9.65 -1.55
C ARG A 71 -2.07 10.18 -2.04
N GLY A 72 -1.71 9.78 -3.27
CA GLY A 72 -0.46 10.22 -3.90
C GLY A 72 0.81 9.74 -3.19
N ALA A 73 0.71 8.82 -2.22
CA ALA A 73 1.89 8.24 -1.57
C ALA A 73 2.75 7.48 -2.58
N ASN A 74 4.06 7.54 -2.40
CA ASN A 74 5.02 6.82 -3.19
C ASN A 74 5.40 5.50 -2.50
N CYS A 75 4.67 4.43 -2.83
CA CYS A 75 4.92 3.05 -2.40
C CYS A 75 5.67 2.25 -3.48
N GLY A 76 6.26 2.92 -4.43
CA GLY A 76 6.91 2.29 -5.59
C GLY A 76 8.26 1.66 -5.26
N LEU A 77 8.92 1.19 -6.31
CA LEU A 77 10.28 0.66 -6.19
C LEU A 77 11.29 1.79 -5.96
N ASP A 78 12.30 1.49 -5.18
CA ASP A 78 13.49 2.33 -5.09
C ASP A 78 14.56 1.89 -6.12
N ASN A 79 15.66 2.67 -6.19
CA ASN A 79 16.77 2.37 -7.11
C ASN A 79 17.58 1.12 -6.69
N LEU A 80 17.37 0.61 -5.47
CA LEU A 80 18.04 -0.58 -4.93
C LEU A 80 17.14 -1.82 -5.05
N GLY A 81 15.92 -1.65 -5.60
CA GLY A 81 14.93 -2.71 -5.75
C GLY A 81 14.12 -2.97 -4.47
N GLY A 82 14.16 -2.09 -3.49
CA GLY A 82 13.25 -2.13 -2.34
C GLY A 82 11.82 -1.80 -2.77
N SER A 83 10.84 -2.59 -2.34
CA SER A 83 9.42 -2.35 -2.54
C SER A 83 8.73 -2.05 -1.22
N THR A 84 7.57 -1.42 -1.29
CA THR A 84 6.72 -1.31 -0.09
C THR A 84 5.96 -2.60 0.11
N ASP A 85 6.01 -3.16 1.32
CA ASP A 85 5.35 -4.43 1.64
C ASP A 85 4.11 -4.19 2.51
N PHE A 86 2.93 -4.58 2.01
CA PHE A 86 1.64 -4.58 2.71
C PHE A 86 1.13 -6.00 2.97
N ILE A 87 2.04 -6.97 3.11
CA ILE A 87 1.67 -8.40 3.24
C ILE A 87 0.76 -8.58 4.45
N GLY A 88 -0.45 -9.09 4.22
CA GLY A 88 -1.45 -9.33 5.27
C GLY A 88 -2.00 -8.07 5.97
N ALA A 89 -1.65 -6.86 5.50
CA ALA A 89 -2.14 -5.62 6.08
C ALA A 89 -3.66 -5.43 5.85
N ASP A 90 -4.33 -4.74 6.77
CA ASP A 90 -5.73 -4.34 6.62
C ASP A 90 -5.82 -2.89 6.12
N LEU A 91 -6.06 -2.71 4.82
CA LEU A 91 -6.28 -1.44 4.14
C LEU A 91 -7.76 -1.21 3.83
N SER A 92 -8.68 -1.86 4.56
CA SER A 92 -10.11 -1.74 4.29
C SER A 92 -10.58 -0.28 4.40
N GLY A 93 -11.18 0.22 3.33
CA GLY A 93 -11.63 1.60 3.21
C GLY A 93 -10.53 2.65 3.11
N ALA A 94 -9.27 2.25 2.92
CA ALA A 94 -8.17 3.19 2.73
C ALA A 94 -8.27 3.94 1.38
N ASP A 95 -7.76 5.14 1.34
CA ASP A 95 -7.71 5.99 0.16
C ASP A 95 -6.31 5.96 -0.46
N LEU A 96 -6.15 5.17 -1.54
CA LEU A 96 -4.89 5.05 -2.30
C LEU A 96 -4.97 5.79 -3.66
N ARG A 97 -5.90 6.73 -3.81
CA ARG A 97 -6.05 7.46 -5.07
C ARG A 97 -4.74 8.09 -5.51
N ARG A 98 -4.37 7.87 -6.77
CA ARG A 98 -3.14 8.39 -7.38
C ARG A 98 -1.85 7.96 -6.68
N ALA A 99 -1.89 6.97 -5.80
CA ALA A 99 -0.68 6.42 -5.20
C ALA A 99 0.16 5.70 -6.27
N ASN A 100 1.47 5.82 -6.16
CA ASN A 100 2.39 4.96 -6.89
C ASN A 100 2.59 3.68 -6.08
N ILE A 101 2.05 2.56 -6.57
CA ILE A 101 2.15 1.24 -5.95
C ILE A 101 2.95 0.25 -6.82
N ALA A 102 3.73 0.76 -7.77
CA ALA A 102 4.52 -0.06 -8.70
C ALA A 102 5.53 -0.94 -7.94
N GLY A 103 5.40 -2.25 -8.05
CA GLY A 103 6.23 -3.23 -7.36
C GLY A 103 5.86 -3.48 -5.90
N ALA A 104 4.83 -2.84 -5.35
CA ALA A 104 4.39 -3.09 -3.97
C ALA A 104 3.79 -4.50 -3.82
N ASP A 105 3.91 -5.08 -2.63
CA ASP A 105 3.40 -6.40 -2.30
C ASP A 105 2.16 -6.32 -1.40
N PHE A 106 0.98 -6.60 -1.99
CA PHE A 106 -0.30 -6.70 -1.29
C PHE A 106 -0.73 -8.16 -1.06
N THR A 107 0.22 -9.10 -1.00
CA THR A 107 -0.11 -10.52 -0.80
C THR A 107 -0.91 -10.70 0.48
N GLY A 108 -2.13 -11.26 0.35
CA GLY A 108 -3.05 -11.50 1.47
C GLY A 108 -3.60 -10.24 2.14
N ALA A 109 -3.37 -9.05 1.59
CA ALA A 109 -3.89 -7.81 2.16
C ALA A 109 -5.42 -7.69 1.99
N LYS A 110 -6.08 -6.98 2.92
CA LYS A 110 -7.49 -6.62 2.82
C LYS A 110 -7.61 -5.21 2.26
N LEU A 111 -8.13 -5.11 1.05
CA LEU A 111 -8.40 -3.86 0.34
C LEU A 111 -9.93 -3.63 0.18
N ILE A 112 -10.73 -4.19 1.09
CA ILE A 112 -12.19 -4.17 1.04
C ILE A 112 -12.70 -2.72 1.04
N GLY A 113 -13.35 -2.30 -0.03
CA GLY A 113 -13.87 -0.94 -0.18
C GLY A 113 -12.80 0.14 -0.28
N ALA A 114 -11.53 -0.21 -0.46
CA ALA A 114 -10.46 0.77 -0.68
C ALA A 114 -10.62 1.50 -2.02
N ASP A 115 -10.13 2.72 -2.10
CA ASP A 115 -10.14 3.52 -3.33
C ASP A 115 -8.74 3.56 -3.95
N LEU A 116 -8.54 2.80 -5.03
CA LEU A 116 -7.30 2.78 -5.82
C LEU A 116 -7.49 3.53 -7.16
N SER A 117 -8.47 4.43 -7.26
CA SER A 117 -8.69 5.17 -8.51
C SER A 117 -7.44 5.93 -8.92
N ASP A 118 -7.08 5.82 -10.19
CA ASP A 118 -5.86 6.42 -10.78
C ASP A 118 -4.53 5.95 -10.15
N ALA A 119 -4.53 4.91 -9.31
CA ALA A 119 -3.28 4.35 -8.77
C ALA A 119 -2.42 3.73 -9.88
N ASN A 120 -1.10 3.83 -9.74
CA ASN A 120 -0.15 3.27 -10.69
C ASN A 120 0.56 2.03 -10.13
N ALA A 121 0.24 0.85 -10.67
CA ALA A 121 0.89 -0.41 -10.36
C ALA A 121 1.91 -0.85 -11.44
N VAL A 122 2.16 -0.02 -12.45
CA VAL A 122 3.07 -0.35 -13.55
C VAL A 122 4.48 0.06 -13.21
N SER A 123 5.39 -0.92 -13.13
CA SER A 123 6.82 -0.67 -12.98
C SER A 123 7.43 -0.36 -14.34
N GLU A 124 8.21 0.71 -14.43
CA GLU A 124 9.03 1.05 -15.61
C GLU A 124 10.39 0.34 -15.58
N LEU A 125 10.76 -0.27 -14.48
CA LEU A 125 12.01 -1.00 -14.34
C LEU A 125 11.89 -2.40 -14.93
N PRO A 126 12.96 -2.90 -15.61
CA PRO A 126 12.89 -4.20 -16.25
C PRO A 126 12.68 -5.35 -15.25
N ASN A 127 11.55 -5.98 -15.36
CA ASN A 127 11.31 -7.41 -15.42
C ASN A 127 11.11 -8.24 -14.17
N TRP A 128 11.21 -7.80 -12.90
CA TRP A 128 11.11 -8.78 -11.83
C TRP A 128 10.45 -8.30 -10.52
N ARG A 129 10.11 -7.05 -10.44
CA ARG A 129 9.34 -6.53 -9.31
C ARG A 129 7.98 -6.04 -9.78
N LEU A 130 7.08 -6.99 -9.92
CA LEU A 130 5.68 -6.73 -10.27
C LEU A 130 4.90 -6.35 -9.00
N THR A 131 3.85 -5.58 -9.17
CA THR A 131 2.89 -5.37 -8.07
C THR A 131 2.12 -6.66 -7.83
N TRP A 132 2.04 -7.12 -6.58
CA TRP A 132 1.44 -8.41 -6.23
C TRP A 132 0.14 -8.23 -5.46
N PHE A 133 -0.95 -8.80 -5.99
CA PHE A 133 -2.26 -8.88 -5.34
C PHE A 133 -2.66 -10.33 -5.00
N ARG A 134 -1.70 -11.25 -4.89
CA ARG A 134 -1.97 -12.67 -4.63
C ARG A 134 -2.69 -12.86 -3.30
N GLY A 135 -3.89 -13.49 -3.35
CA GLY A 135 -4.73 -13.69 -2.17
C GLY A 135 -5.27 -12.40 -1.55
N ALA A 136 -5.11 -11.24 -2.19
CA ALA A 136 -5.68 -9.99 -1.71
C ALA A 136 -7.21 -9.96 -1.88
N ASP A 137 -7.91 -9.32 -0.94
CA ASP A 137 -9.34 -9.10 -1.00
C ASP A 137 -9.66 -7.65 -1.42
N LEU A 138 -10.03 -7.46 -2.69
CA LEU A 138 -10.44 -6.18 -3.27
C LEU A 138 -11.99 -6.06 -3.36
N THR A 139 -12.74 -6.80 -2.55
CA THR A 139 -14.21 -6.72 -2.54
C THR A 139 -14.66 -5.26 -2.43
N ASN A 140 -15.49 -4.80 -3.36
CA ASN A 140 -16.00 -3.42 -3.43
C ASN A 140 -14.91 -2.32 -3.56
N ALA A 141 -13.66 -2.67 -3.84
CA ALA A 141 -12.63 -1.66 -4.10
C ALA A 141 -12.94 -0.87 -5.38
N ARG A 142 -12.51 0.39 -5.44
CA ARG A 142 -12.62 1.23 -6.63
C ARG A 142 -11.31 1.18 -7.41
N LEU A 143 -11.38 0.80 -8.68
CA LEU A 143 -10.23 0.63 -9.57
C LEU A 143 -10.33 1.51 -10.83
N ALA A 144 -11.19 2.53 -10.81
CA ALA A 144 -11.39 3.40 -11.97
C ALA A 144 -10.10 4.13 -12.32
N GLY A 145 -9.64 4.04 -13.58
CA GLY A 145 -8.39 4.67 -14.02
C GLY A 145 -7.11 4.05 -13.47
N ALA A 146 -7.19 3.01 -12.63
CA ALA A 146 -5.99 2.35 -12.11
C ALA A 146 -5.19 1.67 -13.24
N ARG A 147 -3.88 1.88 -13.26
CA ARG A 147 -2.95 1.25 -14.20
C ARG A 147 -2.44 -0.05 -13.58
N LEU A 148 -3.03 -1.18 -13.96
CA LEU A 148 -2.76 -2.50 -13.37
C LEU A 148 -2.02 -3.46 -14.32
N SER A 149 -1.62 -2.99 -15.50
CA SER A 149 -0.92 -3.83 -16.48
C SER A 149 0.36 -4.42 -15.89
N GLY A 150 0.50 -5.76 -16.01
CA GLY A 150 1.62 -6.50 -15.44
C GLY A 150 1.51 -6.83 -13.95
N ALA A 151 0.59 -6.22 -13.20
CA ALA A 151 0.36 -6.63 -11.83
C ALA A 151 -0.13 -8.08 -11.74
N THR A 152 0.25 -8.80 -10.69
CA THR A 152 -0.04 -10.24 -10.59
C THR A 152 -1.13 -10.54 -9.56
N TYR A 153 -1.90 -11.59 -9.84
CA TYR A 153 -2.95 -12.12 -8.97
C TYR A 153 -2.96 -13.66 -9.00
N ASP A 154 -3.65 -14.29 -8.09
CA ASP A 154 -3.87 -15.75 -8.07
C ASP A 154 -5.35 -16.11 -7.87
N ASP A 155 -5.66 -17.41 -7.75
CA ASP A 155 -7.03 -17.91 -7.61
C ASP A 155 -7.69 -17.54 -6.28
N ARG A 156 -6.92 -17.05 -5.30
CA ARG A 156 -7.41 -16.58 -4.01
C ARG A 156 -7.70 -15.08 -4.00
N THR A 157 -7.27 -14.36 -5.05
CA THR A 157 -7.51 -12.93 -5.17
C THR A 157 -8.99 -12.68 -5.44
N VAL A 158 -9.62 -11.84 -4.63
CA VAL A 158 -11.02 -11.46 -4.77
C VAL A 158 -11.11 -10.07 -5.38
N PHE A 159 -11.74 -9.96 -6.55
CA PHE A 159 -11.92 -8.68 -7.25
C PHE A 159 -13.32 -8.08 -7.01
N PRO A 160 -13.48 -6.77 -7.25
CA PRO A 160 -14.80 -6.14 -7.24
C PRO A 160 -15.73 -6.77 -8.28
N ARG A 161 -17.03 -6.74 -8.02
CA ARG A 161 -18.03 -7.27 -8.96
C ARG A 161 -17.91 -6.59 -10.32
N GLY A 162 -17.79 -7.39 -11.37
CA GLY A 162 -17.70 -6.93 -12.76
C GLY A 162 -16.32 -6.47 -13.20
N PHE A 163 -15.30 -6.54 -12.35
CA PHE A 163 -13.92 -6.29 -12.75
C PHE A 163 -13.33 -7.50 -13.48
N ASN A 164 -12.68 -7.25 -14.61
CA ASN A 164 -11.97 -8.29 -15.37
C ASN A 164 -10.46 -8.04 -15.33
N PRO A 165 -9.68 -8.82 -14.56
CA PRO A 165 -8.24 -8.61 -14.44
C PRO A 165 -7.49 -8.81 -15.77
N ASN A 166 -7.99 -9.66 -16.67
CA ASN A 166 -7.35 -9.87 -17.96
C ASN A 166 -7.49 -8.63 -18.87
N GLU A 167 -8.66 -7.97 -18.86
CA GLU A 167 -8.86 -6.70 -19.58
C GLU A 167 -8.01 -5.57 -19.02
N ALA A 168 -7.72 -5.60 -17.70
CA ALA A 168 -6.81 -4.67 -17.05
C ALA A 168 -5.33 -4.99 -17.32
N GLY A 169 -5.02 -6.04 -18.09
CA GLY A 169 -3.65 -6.45 -18.40
C GLY A 169 -2.90 -7.09 -17.24
N MET A 170 -3.61 -7.56 -16.21
CA MET A 170 -3.00 -8.26 -15.08
C MET A 170 -2.59 -9.69 -15.46
N ILE A 171 -1.59 -10.23 -14.77
CA ILE A 171 -1.02 -11.55 -15.02
C ILE A 171 -1.46 -12.51 -13.92
N ARG A 172 -2.14 -13.61 -14.32
CA ARG A 172 -2.47 -14.67 -13.36
C ARG A 172 -1.23 -15.47 -13.01
N PHE A 173 -0.86 -15.46 -11.74
CA PHE A 173 0.22 -16.30 -11.22
C PHE A 173 -0.32 -17.71 -10.97
N ILE A 174 0.24 -18.67 -11.69
CA ILE A 174 -0.03 -20.10 -11.49
C ILE A 174 1.17 -20.63 -10.72
N GLY A 175 1.08 -20.62 -9.37
CA GLY A 175 2.11 -21.22 -8.50
C GLY A 175 2.21 -22.73 -8.79
N ARG A 176 3.45 -23.21 -8.79
CA ARG A 176 3.71 -24.66 -8.70
C ARG A 176 3.67 -25.07 -7.24
#